data_39d4ea26afbaac404e3cb60b68740f1f
#
_entry.id   39d4ea26afbaac404e3cb60b68740f1f
#
_cell.length_a   1.000
_cell.length_b   1.000
_cell.length_c   1.000
_cell.angle_alpha   90.00
_cell.angle_beta   90.00
_cell.angle_gamma   90.00
#
_symmetry.space_group_name_H-M   'P 1'
#
loop_
_entity.id
_entity.type
_entity.pdbx_description
1 polymer ?
#
loop_
_entity_poly.entity_id
_entity_poly.type
_entity_poly.pdbx_seq_one_letter_code
_entity_poly.pdbx_strand_id
1 'polypeptide(L)'
;MKPSGRNAVMMVPVTAEGDILLVREYAAGTECYELGFPKGLIDAGESPAEAADRELKEEIGFGTHKLTPLKDVVLAPSYFSSKMTLFIAEDLYSEQLEGDEPEPLEVIRWPLAQAEELLTHLDFCEARSITALMLALRILKP
;
A
#
# COMPACT_ATOMS: atom_id res chain seq x y z
N MET A 1 28.20 12.77 1.48
CA MET A 1 27.16 12.37 0.52
C MET A 1 26.10 11.58 1.26
N LYS A 2 24.85 11.99 1.15
CA LYS A 2 23.74 11.23 1.78
C LYS A 2 23.50 9.95 1.00
N PRO A 3 23.32 8.81 1.69
CA PRO A 3 22.87 7.62 0.98
C PRO A 3 21.50 7.93 0.34
N SER A 4 21.38 7.70 -0.94
CA SER A 4 20.11 7.90 -1.63
C SER A 4 19.26 6.65 -1.43
N GLY A 5 18.23 6.74 -0.58
CA GLY A 5 17.21 5.72 -0.51
C GLY A 5 16.33 5.82 -1.74
N ARG A 6 15.81 4.68 -2.21
CA ARG A 6 14.82 4.68 -3.27
C ARG A 6 13.46 5.08 -2.69
N ASN A 7 12.74 5.90 -3.45
CA ASN A 7 11.37 6.28 -3.06
C ASN A 7 10.40 5.12 -3.34
N ALA A 8 9.30 5.15 -2.66
CA ALA A 8 8.32 4.07 -2.70
C ALA A 8 6.89 4.62 -2.79
N VAL A 9 5.96 3.71 -3.07
CA VAL A 9 4.52 4.00 -3.09
C VAL A 9 3.79 3.02 -2.20
N MET A 10 2.65 3.44 -1.67
CA MET A 10 1.73 2.58 -0.95
C MET A 10 0.31 2.94 -1.39
N MET A 11 -0.53 1.96 -1.59
CA MET A 11 -1.86 2.15 -2.13
C MET A 11 -2.92 1.58 -1.21
N VAL A 12 -4.01 2.33 -1.03
CA VAL A 12 -5.22 1.86 -0.36
C VAL A 12 -6.22 1.49 -1.45
N PRO A 13 -6.31 0.22 -1.85
CA PRO A 13 -7.21 -0.19 -2.93
C PRO A 13 -8.62 -0.33 -2.39
N VAL A 14 -9.59 0.20 -3.12
CA VAL A 14 -11.02 0.16 -2.75
C VAL A 14 -11.80 -0.47 -3.89
N THR A 15 -12.51 -1.55 -3.58
CA THR A 15 -13.32 -2.26 -4.58
C THR A 15 -14.67 -1.59 -4.77
N ALA A 16 -15.32 -1.89 -5.90
CA ALA A 16 -16.67 -1.41 -6.18
C ALA A 16 -17.69 -1.91 -5.15
N GLU A 17 -17.41 -3.05 -4.52
CA GLU A 17 -18.28 -3.66 -3.49
C GLU A 17 -18.10 -3.03 -2.11
N GLY A 18 -17.18 -2.08 -1.96
CA GLY A 18 -16.97 -1.38 -0.70
C GLY A 18 -15.98 -2.04 0.23
N ASP A 19 -15.06 -2.82 -0.29
CA ASP A 19 -13.97 -3.42 0.48
C ASP A 19 -12.66 -2.71 0.23
N ILE A 20 -11.82 -2.64 1.25
CA ILE A 20 -10.40 -2.30 1.05
C ILE A 20 -9.60 -3.60 0.98
N LEU A 21 -8.53 -3.58 0.21
CA LEU A 21 -7.68 -4.76 0.00
C LEU A 21 -6.36 -4.56 0.73
N LEU A 22 -6.00 -5.56 1.55
CA LEU A 22 -4.74 -5.59 2.27
C LEU A 22 -3.96 -6.82 1.85
N VAL A 23 -2.69 -6.86 2.19
CA VAL A 23 -1.85 -8.03 1.96
C VAL A 23 -1.24 -8.47 3.28
N ARG A 24 -1.02 -9.78 3.39
CA ARG A 24 -0.31 -10.37 4.50
C ARG A 24 1.05 -10.81 3.95
N GLU A 25 2.10 -10.21 4.48
CA GLU A 25 3.46 -10.39 3.95
C GLU A 25 4.43 -10.68 5.10
N TYR A 26 5.33 -11.64 4.86
CA TYR A 26 6.35 -11.98 5.85
C TYR A 26 7.35 -10.82 6.01
N ALA A 27 7.58 -10.41 7.23
CA ALA A 27 8.54 -9.36 7.57
C ALA A 27 9.70 -9.96 8.37
N ALA A 28 10.91 -9.92 7.80
CA ALA A 28 12.08 -10.49 8.44
C ALA A 28 12.43 -9.81 9.76
N GLY A 29 12.17 -8.50 9.86
CA GLY A 29 12.48 -7.74 11.06
C GLY A 29 11.69 -8.17 12.29
N THR A 30 10.42 -8.51 12.10
CA THR A 30 9.54 -8.96 13.18
C THR A 30 9.40 -10.48 13.22
N GLU A 31 9.91 -11.16 12.20
CA GLU A 31 9.82 -12.61 12.03
C GLU A 31 8.38 -13.13 12.06
N CYS A 32 7.45 -12.34 11.49
CA CYS A 32 6.05 -12.74 11.38
C CYS A 32 5.41 -12.16 10.13
N TYR A 33 4.20 -12.64 9.81
CA TYR A 33 3.42 -12.12 8.71
C TYR A 33 2.67 -10.87 9.16
N GLU A 34 3.00 -9.74 8.55
CA GLU A 34 2.39 -8.46 8.88
C GLU A 34 1.24 -8.17 7.91
N LEU A 35 0.17 -7.59 8.44
CA LEU A 35 -0.97 -7.13 7.65
C LEU A 35 -0.76 -5.67 7.29
N GLY A 36 -0.86 -5.34 6.01
CA GLY A 36 -0.65 -3.96 5.57
C GLY A 36 -1.21 -3.72 4.17
N PHE A 37 -1.00 -2.52 3.65
CA PHE A 37 -1.41 -2.19 2.29
C PHE A 37 -0.33 -2.57 1.28
N PRO A 38 -0.73 -2.82 0.02
CA PRO A 38 0.24 -3.04 -1.06
C PRO A 38 1.20 -1.86 -1.17
N LYS A 39 2.47 -2.15 -1.41
CA LYS A 39 3.52 -1.14 -1.52
C LYS A 39 4.66 -1.65 -2.36
N GLY A 40 5.50 -0.75 -2.83
CA GLY A 40 6.72 -1.15 -3.53
C GLY A 40 7.58 0.04 -3.89
N LEU A 41 8.75 -0.25 -4.42
CA LEU A 41 9.72 0.78 -4.81
C LEU A 41 9.36 1.36 -6.18
N ILE A 42 9.69 2.63 -6.36
CA ILE A 42 9.56 3.29 -7.66
C ILE A 42 10.82 2.93 -8.47
N ASP A 43 10.63 2.34 -9.64
CA ASP A 43 11.74 1.99 -10.52
C ASP A 43 12.27 3.23 -11.25
N ALA A 44 13.51 3.15 -11.72
CA ALA A 44 14.12 4.24 -12.48
C ALA A 44 13.24 4.57 -13.69
N GLY A 45 12.94 5.85 -13.87
CA GLY A 45 12.13 6.33 -14.97
C GLY A 45 10.63 6.23 -14.78
N GLU A 46 10.16 5.63 -13.69
CA GLU A 46 8.73 5.59 -13.38
C GLU A 46 8.29 6.82 -12.60
N SER A 47 7.07 7.29 -12.87
CA SER A 47 6.41 8.22 -11.96
C SER A 47 5.84 7.44 -10.76
N PRO A 48 5.53 8.11 -9.64
CA PRO A 48 4.86 7.44 -8.52
C PRO A 48 3.56 6.76 -8.94
N ALA A 49 2.75 7.38 -9.80
CA ALA A 49 1.50 6.79 -10.26
C ALA A 49 1.72 5.53 -11.10
N GLU A 50 2.73 5.52 -11.95
CA GLU A 50 3.09 4.35 -12.74
C GLU A 50 3.56 3.20 -11.84
N ALA A 51 4.38 3.51 -10.85
CA ALA A 51 4.84 2.52 -9.88
C ALA A 51 3.68 1.95 -9.08
N ALA A 52 2.73 2.80 -8.65
CA ALA A 52 1.56 2.36 -7.90
C ALA A 52 0.71 1.37 -8.69
N ASP A 53 0.43 1.67 -9.96
CA ASP A 53 -0.35 0.78 -10.82
C ASP A 53 0.36 -0.56 -11.05
N ARG A 54 1.66 -0.52 -11.30
CA ARG A 54 2.47 -1.73 -11.49
C ARG A 54 2.49 -2.61 -10.24
N GLU A 55 2.73 -2.01 -9.07
CA GLU A 55 2.79 -2.75 -7.81
C GLU A 55 1.45 -3.38 -7.45
N LEU A 56 0.34 -2.68 -7.71
CA LEU A 56 -0.99 -3.25 -7.52
C LEU A 56 -1.19 -4.49 -8.38
N LYS A 57 -0.77 -4.44 -9.64
CA LYS A 57 -0.88 -5.58 -10.56
C LYS A 57 -0.03 -6.75 -10.11
N GLU A 58 1.17 -6.47 -9.58
CA GLU A 58 2.06 -7.52 -9.09
C GLU A 58 1.57 -8.14 -7.79
N GLU A 59 1.12 -7.32 -6.84
CA GLU A 59 0.84 -7.79 -5.48
C GLU A 59 -0.58 -8.28 -5.28
N ILE A 60 -1.58 -7.65 -5.90
CA ILE A 60 -2.99 -8.01 -5.67
C ILE A 60 -3.76 -8.36 -6.95
N GLY A 61 -3.13 -8.26 -8.11
CA GLY A 61 -3.76 -8.65 -9.37
C GLY A 61 -4.78 -7.67 -9.91
N PHE A 62 -4.65 -6.39 -9.56
CA PHE A 62 -5.53 -5.33 -10.05
C PHE A 62 -4.74 -4.14 -10.55
N GLY A 63 -5.19 -3.56 -11.67
CA GLY A 63 -4.79 -2.21 -12.05
C GLY A 63 -5.85 -1.23 -11.58
N THR A 64 -5.59 0.05 -11.74
CA THR A 64 -6.52 1.09 -11.30
C THR A 64 -6.67 2.17 -12.36
N HIS A 65 -7.90 2.65 -12.56
CA HIS A 65 -8.16 3.79 -13.44
C HIS A 65 -8.22 5.10 -12.67
N LYS A 66 -8.20 5.05 -11.34
CA LYS A 66 -8.31 6.26 -10.52
C LYS A 66 -7.37 6.18 -9.33
N LEU A 67 -6.29 6.96 -9.38
CA LEU A 67 -5.37 7.14 -8.27
C LEU A 67 -5.54 8.54 -7.69
N THR A 68 -5.79 8.60 -6.38
CA THR A 68 -5.88 9.87 -5.67
C THR A 68 -4.69 9.98 -4.73
N PRO A 69 -3.78 10.93 -4.95
CA PRO A 69 -2.65 11.09 -4.03
C PRO A 69 -3.13 11.61 -2.68
N LEU A 70 -2.61 11.02 -1.62
CA LEU A 70 -2.92 11.43 -0.25
C LEU A 70 -1.85 12.33 0.32
N LYS A 71 -0.62 11.84 0.35
CA LYS A 71 0.50 12.56 0.96
C LYS A 71 1.81 11.83 0.68
N ASP A 72 2.90 12.59 0.63
CA ASP A 72 4.23 12.03 0.72
C ASP A 72 4.62 11.99 2.20
N VAL A 73 5.10 10.84 2.65
CA VAL A 73 5.53 10.67 4.04
C VAL A 73 6.99 10.25 4.09
N VAL A 74 7.62 10.53 5.21
CA VAL A 74 9.00 10.10 5.47
C VAL A 74 9.00 9.11 6.62
N LEU A 75 9.98 8.22 6.63
CA LEU A 75 10.16 7.24 7.69
C LEU A 75 11.53 7.47 8.31
N ALA A 76 11.55 7.81 9.60
CA ALA A 76 12.80 8.05 10.33
C ALA A 76 13.76 8.98 9.59
N PRO A 77 13.37 10.26 9.35
CA PRO A 77 14.17 11.17 8.51
C PRO A 77 15.56 11.49 9.06
N SER A 78 15.81 11.19 10.34
CA SER A 78 17.16 11.30 10.91
C SER A 78 18.13 10.27 10.35
N TYR A 79 17.61 9.19 9.77
CA TYR A 79 18.42 8.07 9.27
C TYR A 79 18.25 7.81 7.79
N PHE A 80 17.07 8.08 7.24
CA PHE A 80 16.72 7.76 5.85
C PHE A 80 16.28 9.01 5.10
N SER A 81 16.60 9.05 3.81
CA SER A 81 16.19 10.14 2.92
C SER A 81 15.02 9.75 2.01
N SER A 82 14.61 8.49 2.02
CA SER A 82 13.54 8.01 1.13
C SER A 82 12.17 8.53 1.58
N LYS A 83 11.29 8.69 0.60
CA LYS A 83 9.90 9.09 0.81
C LYS A 83 8.97 8.03 0.26
N MET A 84 7.77 7.97 0.82
CA MET A 84 6.72 7.10 0.31
C MET A 84 5.53 7.96 -0.07
N THR A 85 5.03 7.81 -1.30
CA THR A 85 3.82 8.47 -1.76
C THR A 85 2.64 7.56 -1.49
N LEU A 86 1.65 8.07 -0.76
CA LEU A 86 0.44 7.32 -0.42
C LEU A 86 -0.69 7.68 -1.38
N PHE A 87 -1.41 6.65 -1.86
CA PHE A 87 -2.52 6.81 -2.80
C PHE A 87 -3.76 6.06 -2.32
N ILE A 88 -4.93 6.56 -2.72
CA ILE A 88 -6.14 5.73 -2.80
C ILE A 88 -6.23 5.24 -4.23
N ALA A 89 -6.50 3.95 -4.41
CA ALA A 89 -6.71 3.34 -5.74
C ALA A 89 -8.15 2.86 -5.84
N GLU A 90 -8.89 3.43 -6.79
CA GLU A 90 -10.29 3.10 -7.04
C GLU A 90 -10.46 2.68 -8.50
N ASP A 91 -11.68 2.27 -8.86
CA ASP A 91 -11.98 1.82 -10.22
C ASP A 91 -10.97 0.75 -10.67
N LEU A 92 -10.95 -0.34 -9.91
CA LEU A 92 -10.00 -1.44 -10.11
C LEU A 92 -10.46 -2.34 -11.25
N TYR A 93 -9.49 -2.87 -11.99
CA TYR A 93 -9.74 -3.88 -13.02
C TYR A 93 -8.73 -5.01 -12.87
N SER A 94 -9.12 -6.22 -13.26
CA SER A 94 -8.26 -7.40 -13.11
C SER A 94 -7.10 -7.37 -14.11
N GLU A 95 -5.89 -7.42 -13.58
CA GLU A 95 -4.68 -7.61 -14.39
C GLU A 95 -3.55 -8.03 -13.47
N GLN A 96 -3.10 -9.28 -13.62
CA GLN A 96 -2.03 -9.82 -12.80
C GLN A 96 -0.69 -9.74 -13.54
N LEU A 97 0.31 -9.16 -12.89
CA LEU A 97 1.70 -9.20 -13.35
C LEU A 97 2.51 -10.09 -12.41
N GLU A 98 3.58 -10.67 -12.94
CA GLU A 98 4.51 -11.45 -12.15
C GLU A 98 5.33 -10.50 -11.27
N GLY A 99 5.35 -10.78 -9.96
CA GLY A 99 6.08 -9.97 -8.99
C GLY A 99 7.39 -10.61 -8.58
N ASP A 100 8.11 -9.91 -7.71
CA ASP A 100 9.43 -10.32 -7.23
C ASP A 100 9.36 -11.16 -5.94
N GLU A 101 8.17 -11.38 -5.39
CA GLU A 101 8.00 -12.12 -4.15
C GLU A 101 8.31 -13.60 -4.33
N PRO A 102 9.01 -14.23 -3.36
CA PRO A 102 9.30 -15.65 -3.43
C PRO A 102 8.06 -16.52 -3.31
N GLU A 103 6.98 -16.00 -2.76
CA GLU A 103 5.69 -16.68 -2.68
C GLU A 103 4.57 -15.67 -2.96
N PRO A 104 3.39 -16.11 -3.43
CA PRO A 104 2.26 -15.22 -3.63
C PRO A 104 1.81 -14.58 -2.32
N LEU A 105 1.47 -13.29 -2.37
CA LEU A 105 0.95 -12.59 -1.20
C LEU A 105 -0.52 -12.99 -0.99
N GLU A 106 -0.90 -13.14 0.27
CA GLU A 106 -2.29 -13.37 0.63
C GLU A 106 -3.03 -12.04 0.64
N VAL A 107 -4.11 -11.95 -0.15
CA VAL A 107 -4.93 -10.74 -0.22
C VAL A 107 -6.10 -10.88 0.75
N ILE A 108 -6.26 -9.89 1.62
CA ILE A 108 -7.31 -9.85 2.63
C ILE A 108 -8.30 -8.76 2.25
N ARG A 109 -9.58 -9.12 2.13
CA ARG A 109 -10.66 -8.14 1.93
C ARG A 109 -11.20 -7.70 3.28
N TRP A 110 -11.35 -6.41 3.46
CA TRP A 110 -11.87 -5.85 4.70
C TRP A 110 -12.93 -4.81 4.36
N PRO A 111 -14.15 -4.91 4.91
CA PRO A 111 -15.20 -3.95 4.60
C PRO A 111 -14.78 -2.52 4.98
N LEU A 112 -14.91 -1.58 4.05
CA LEU A 112 -14.59 -0.19 4.32
C LEU A 112 -15.40 0.36 5.49
N ALA A 113 -16.65 -0.07 5.61
CA ALA A 113 -17.52 0.34 6.73
C ALA A 113 -16.99 -0.09 8.10
N GLN A 114 -16.08 -1.08 8.15
CA GLN A 114 -15.46 -1.57 9.37
C GLN A 114 -13.96 -1.24 9.44
N ALA A 115 -13.50 -0.31 8.61
CA ALA A 115 -12.08 0.00 8.51
C ALA A 115 -11.48 0.54 9.81
N GLU A 116 -12.26 1.25 10.63
CA GLU A 116 -11.76 1.76 11.89
C GLU A 116 -11.36 0.65 12.86
N GLU A 117 -11.97 -0.52 12.74
CA GLU A 117 -11.60 -1.68 13.56
C GLU A 117 -10.17 -2.15 13.29
N LEU A 118 -9.65 -1.88 12.08
CA LEU A 118 -8.25 -2.20 11.76
C LEU A 118 -7.28 -1.43 12.64
N LEU A 119 -7.62 -0.20 13.02
CA LEU A 119 -6.71 0.66 13.79
C LEU A 119 -6.37 0.07 15.14
N THR A 120 -7.19 -0.82 15.67
CA THR A 120 -6.95 -1.50 16.94
C THR A 120 -6.73 -3.00 16.77
N HIS A 121 -6.68 -3.49 15.53
CA HIS A 121 -6.45 -4.91 15.25
C HIS A 121 -4.99 -5.26 15.52
N LEU A 122 -4.75 -6.37 16.22
CA LEU A 122 -3.41 -6.76 16.66
C LEU A 122 -2.42 -7.00 15.53
N ASP A 123 -2.89 -7.44 14.37
CA ASP A 123 -2.01 -7.74 13.23
C ASP A 123 -1.73 -6.53 12.35
N PHE A 124 -2.45 -5.43 12.53
CA PHE A 124 -2.32 -4.22 11.70
C PHE A 124 -1.48 -3.19 12.46
N CYS A 125 -0.17 -3.37 12.43
CA CYS A 125 0.77 -2.58 13.24
C CYS A 125 1.75 -1.75 12.42
N GLU A 126 1.78 -1.92 11.10
CA GLU A 126 2.74 -1.23 10.26
C GLU A 126 2.39 0.25 10.16
N ALA A 127 3.30 1.13 10.60
CA ALA A 127 3.01 2.56 10.78
C ALA A 127 2.54 3.26 9.50
N ARG A 128 3.13 2.94 8.34
CA ARG A 128 2.76 3.59 7.07
C ARG A 128 1.36 3.19 6.64
N SER A 129 1.00 1.93 6.86
CA SER A 129 -0.35 1.43 6.56
C SER A 129 -1.40 2.09 7.45
N ILE A 130 -1.10 2.26 8.73
CA ILE A 130 -1.98 2.98 9.66
C ILE A 130 -2.16 4.43 9.20
N THR A 131 -1.07 5.09 8.84
CA THR A 131 -1.11 6.47 8.32
C THR A 131 -1.97 6.56 7.06
N ALA A 132 -1.73 5.65 6.12
CA ALA A 132 -2.49 5.63 4.85
C ALA A 132 -3.98 5.43 5.11
N LEU A 133 -4.34 4.51 6.00
CA LEU A 133 -5.74 4.26 6.34
C LEU A 133 -6.39 5.48 6.95
N MET A 134 -5.74 6.13 7.92
CA MET A 134 -6.31 7.31 8.56
C MET A 134 -6.52 8.46 7.57
N LEU A 135 -5.57 8.68 6.67
CA LEU A 135 -5.72 9.71 5.65
C LEU A 135 -6.81 9.36 4.65
N ALA A 136 -6.89 8.09 4.24
CA ALA A 136 -7.90 7.62 3.30
C ALA A 136 -9.32 7.77 3.87
N LEU A 137 -9.51 7.45 5.15
CA LEU A 137 -10.82 7.54 5.80
C LEU A 137 -11.35 8.97 5.87
N ARG A 138 -10.51 9.97 5.77
CA ARG A 138 -10.95 11.37 5.71
C ARG A 138 -11.61 11.71 4.38
N ILE A 139 -11.30 10.96 3.33
CA ILE A 139 -11.81 11.17 1.97
C ILE A 139 -12.88 10.14 1.63
N LEU A 140 -12.63 8.88 1.95
CA LEU A 140 -13.57 7.79 1.68
C LEU A 140 -14.70 7.79 2.69
N LYS A 141 -15.91 7.61 2.18
CA LYS A 141 -17.09 7.47 3.05
C LYS A 141 -17.58 6.04 2.94
N PRO A 142 -17.69 5.36 4.07
CA PRO A 142 -18.21 3.99 4.07
C PRO A 142 -19.66 3.93 3.63
#